data_7fccc068f304e6fdf3c2a834e9a51be9
#
_entry.id   7fccc068f304e6fdf3c2a834e9a51be9
#
_cell.length_a   1.000
_cell.length_b   1.000
_cell.length_c   1.000
_cell.angle_alpha   90.00
_cell.angle_beta   90.00
_cell.angle_gamma   90.00
#
_symmetry.space_group_name_H-M   'P 1'
#
loop_
_entity.id
_entity.type
_entity.pdbx_description
1 polymer ?
#
loop_
_entity_poly.entity_id
_entity_poly.type
_entity_poly.pdbx_seq_one_letter_code
_entity_poly.pdbx_strand_id
1 'polypeptide(L)'
;MKKLVSVVMAMIMVLSLGISANAQAADEPVCIDGSYLLDTDASEVIVGSMTRGVYLKSGSSTINKQGTGRIGAGGDTTGQKVVDNISVLVRVERLVNGKWVRYTSWSAAKEDAYFVKTSKILSVPTGYYYRVWCTHYAGSDSTESYTDGLYI
;
A
#
# COMPACT_ATOMS: atom_id res chain seq x y z
N MET A 1 -40.84 39.74 41.57
CA MET A 1 -40.36 39.51 40.19
C MET A 1 -38.84 39.40 40.06
N LYS A 2 -38.03 40.08 40.86
CA LYS A 2 -36.54 39.95 40.73
C LYS A 2 -35.91 38.67 41.25
N LYS A 3 -36.59 37.91 42.08
CA LYS A 3 -36.08 36.63 42.63
C LYS A 3 -36.34 35.40 41.72
N LEU A 4 -37.31 35.47 40.83
CA LEU A 4 -37.60 34.37 39.87
C LEU A 4 -36.65 34.34 38.71
N VAL A 5 -36.13 35.50 38.28
CA VAL A 5 -35.16 35.59 37.16
C VAL A 5 -33.81 35.00 37.55
N SER A 6 -33.41 35.11 38.82
CA SER A 6 -32.13 34.58 39.31
C SER A 6 -32.10 33.05 39.38
N VAL A 7 -33.22 32.39 39.64
CA VAL A 7 -33.31 30.95 39.73
C VAL A 7 -33.31 30.30 38.33
N VAL A 8 -33.93 30.96 37.35
CA VAL A 8 -33.94 30.45 35.94
C VAL A 8 -32.55 30.60 35.30
N MET A 9 -31.78 31.64 35.67
CA MET A 9 -30.43 31.83 35.12
C MET A 9 -29.39 30.87 35.73
N ALA A 10 -29.61 30.39 36.96
CA ALA A 10 -28.76 29.37 37.59
C ALA A 10 -29.02 27.98 37.05
N MET A 11 -30.20 27.70 36.50
CA MET A 11 -30.58 26.39 35.96
C MET A 11 -30.11 26.16 34.53
N ILE A 12 -29.78 27.22 33.81
CA ILE A 12 -29.25 27.13 32.43
C ILE A 12 -27.73 26.88 32.41
N MET A 13 -27.01 27.18 33.52
CA MET A 13 -25.56 26.94 33.59
C MET A 13 -25.13 25.51 33.96
N VAL A 14 -26.06 24.63 34.29
CA VAL A 14 -25.72 23.25 34.71
C VAL A 14 -25.84 22.22 33.57
N LEU A 15 -26.35 22.60 32.39
CA LEU A 15 -26.52 21.65 31.26
C LEU A 15 -25.38 21.68 30.24
N SER A 16 -24.24 22.31 30.53
CA SER A 16 -23.09 22.34 29.62
C SER A 16 -21.89 21.48 30.08
N LEU A 17 -22.14 20.50 30.93
CA LEU A 17 -21.09 19.55 31.37
C LEU A 17 -21.29 18.19 30.70
N GLY A 18 -20.39 17.91 29.75
CA GLY A 18 -20.00 16.54 29.45
C GLY A 18 -20.52 15.92 28.17
N ILE A 19 -20.20 16.46 27.01
CA ILE A 19 -19.89 15.57 25.91
C ILE A 19 -18.35 15.54 25.85
N SER A 20 -17.74 14.71 26.68
CA SER A 20 -16.42 14.21 26.41
C SER A 20 -16.56 13.32 25.18
N ALA A 21 -16.34 13.86 24.00
CA ALA A 21 -16.04 13.04 22.84
C ALA A 21 -14.74 12.30 23.21
N ASN A 22 -14.88 11.06 23.65
CA ASN A 22 -13.78 10.10 23.59
C ASN A 22 -13.46 9.96 22.10
N ALA A 23 -12.57 10.81 21.58
CA ALA A 23 -11.84 10.50 20.39
C ALA A 23 -11.02 9.24 20.76
N GLN A 24 -11.55 8.06 20.43
CA GLN A 24 -10.75 6.85 20.34
C GLN A 24 -9.65 7.21 19.36
N ALA A 25 -8.41 7.31 19.87
CA ALA A 25 -7.27 7.33 18.99
C ALA A 25 -7.39 6.07 18.12
N ALA A 26 -7.61 6.25 16.83
CA ALA A 26 -7.52 5.14 15.90
C ALA A 26 -6.10 4.59 16.08
N ASP A 27 -5.97 3.32 16.45
CA ASP A 27 -4.67 2.66 16.53
C ASP A 27 -3.98 2.87 15.19
N GLU A 28 -2.80 3.50 15.22
CA GLU A 28 -2.02 3.69 14.01
C GLU A 28 -1.71 2.30 13.40
N PRO A 29 -1.87 2.14 12.09
CA PRO A 29 -1.64 0.85 11.46
C PRO A 29 -0.19 0.41 11.68
N VAL A 30 -0.01 -0.86 12.06
CA VAL A 30 1.31 -1.46 12.29
C VAL A 30 2.12 -1.42 10.99
N CYS A 31 3.35 -0.93 11.05
CA CYS A 31 4.28 -0.89 9.93
C CYS A 31 5.40 -1.91 10.13
N ILE A 32 5.64 -2.78 9.13
CA ILE A 32 6.71 -3.77 9.13
C ILE A 32 7.52 -3.63 7.84
N ASP A 33 8.81 -3.32 7.98
CA ASP A 33 9.74 -3.11 6.85
C ASP A 33 9.17 -2.16 5.79
N GLY A 34 8.60 -1.02 6.24
CA GLY A 34 8.08 0.03 5.40
C GLY A 34 6.67 -0.20 4.83
N SER A 35 6.06 -1.38 5.02
CA SER A 35 4.68 -1.68 4.64
C SER A 35 3.75 -1.60 5.85
N TYR A 36 2.68 -0.81 5.73
CA TYR A 36 1.60 -0.82 6.72
C TYR A 36 0.75 -2.07 6.58
N LEU A 37 0.24 -2.58 7.70
CA LEU A 37 -0.68 -3.71 7.71
C LEU A 37 -2.11 -3.17 7.62
N LEU A 38 -2.77 -3.37 6.48
CA LEU A 38 -4.06 -2.78 6.16
C LEU A 38 -5.13 -3.86 5.98
N ASP A 39 -6.36 -3.53 6.37
CA ASP A 39 -7.56 -4.29 6.00
C ASP A 39 -8.34 -3.51 4.92
N THR A 40 -7.70 -3.30 3.79
CA THR A 40 -8.26 -2.68 2.58
C THR A 40 -8.37 -3.71 1.47
N ASP A 41 -9.06 -3.35 0.38
CA ASP A 41 -9.22 -4.25 -0.75
C ASP A 41 -8.07 -4.20 -1.75
N ALA A 42 -7.26 -3.14 -1.72
CA ALA A 42 -6.13 -2.96 -2.61
C ALA A 42 -5.06 -2.04 -2.01
N SER A 43 -3.82 -2.21 -2.48
CA SER A 43 -2.71 -1.28 -2.29
C SER A 43 -1.91 -1.16 -3.58
N GLU A 44 -1.56 0.06 -3.94
CA GLU A 44 -0.72 0.38 -5.08
C GLU A 44 0.31 1.42 -4.66
N VAL A 45 1.55 1.21 -5.09
CA VAL A 45 2.64 2.16 -4.88
C VAL A 45 3.34 2.40 -6.21
N ILE A 46 3.53 3.68 -6.53
CA ILE A 46 4.27 4.14 -7.71
C ILE A 46 5.52 4.86 -7.21
N VAL A 47 6.67 4.42 -7.68
CA VAL A 47 7.95 5.09 -7.44
C VAL A 47 8.41 5.76 -8.73
N GLY A 48 8.81 7.03 -8.62
CA GLY A 48 9.46 7.75 -9.71
C GLY A 48 10.95 7.40 -9.82
N SER A 49 11.56 7.80 -10.93
CA SER A 49 13.03 7.75 -11.06
C SER A 49 13.66 8.56 -9.93
N MET A 50 14.49 7.93 -9.15
CA MET A 50 15.37 8.69 -8.26
C MET A 50 16.28 9.58 -9.12
N THR A 51 16.39 10.82 -8.75
CA THR A 51 16.94 12.05 -9.35
C THR A 51 18.16 12.00 -10.32
N ARG A 52 18.61 10.82 -10.79
CA ARG A 52 19.74 10.66 -11.72
C ARG A 52 19.57 9.54 -12.76
N GLY A 53 18.38 8.90 -12.83
CA GLY A 53 18.14 7.89 -13.86
C GLY A 53 17.94 8.52 -15.23
N VAL A 54 18.61 7.99 -16.24
CA VAL A 54 18.53 8.44 -17.63
C VAL A 54 17.49 7.62 -18.41
N TYR A 55 17.23 6.41 -17.95
CA TYR A 55 16.41 5.42 -18.64
C TYR A 55 15.10 5.11 -17.94
N LEU A 56 15.10 4.97 -16.61
CA LEU A 56 13.92 4.63 -15.82
C LEU A 56 13.09 5.89 -15.51
N LYS A 57 11.80 5.88 -15.83
CA LYS A 57 10.83 6.92 -15.48
C LYS A 57 10.09 6.60 -14.19
N SER A 58 9.50 5.41 -14.12
CA SER A 58 8.73 4.97 -12.96
C SER A 58 8.60 3.45 -12.91
N GLY A 59 8.30 2.94 -11.73
CA GLY A 59 7.88 1.57 -11.50
C GLY A 59 6.69 1.52 -10.57
N SER A 60 5.80 0.53 -10.73
CA SER A 60 4.69 0.32 -9.81
C SER A 60 4.61 -1.11 -9.30
N SER A 61 4.08 -1.27 -8.09
CA SER A 61 3.64 -2.55 -7.53
C SER A 61 2.19 -2.45 -7.10
N THR A 62 1.43 -3.52 -7.38
CA THR A 62 0.00 -3.57 -7.09
C THR A 62 -0.37 -4.89 -6.44
N ILE A 63 -1.27 -4.83 -5.45
CA ILE A 63 -1.94 -5.98 -4.86
C ILE A 63 -3.41 -5.65 -4.64
N ASN A 64 -4.31 -6.59 -4.90
CA ASN A 64 -5.74 -6.44 -4.62
C ASN A 64 -6.39 -7.77 -4.24
N LYS A 65 -7.47 -7.71 -3.48
CA LYS A 65 -8.31 -8.87 -3.15
C LYS A 65 -9.14 -9.26 -4.38
N GLN A 66 -9.18 -10.55 -4.69
CA GLN A 66 -9.95 -11.12 -5.80
C GLN A 66 -10.96 -12.17 -5.30
N GLY A 67 -11.44 -12.00 -4.08
CA GLY A 67 -12.29 -12.93 -3.36
C GLY A 67 -11.52 -13.73 -2.30
N THR A 68 -12.22 -14.62 -1.59
CA THR A 68 -11.64 -15.38 -0.48
C THR A 68 -10.45 -16.23 -0.94
N GLY A 69 -9.30 -16.04 -0.30
CA GLY A 69 -8.07 -16.77 -0.61
C GLY A 69 -7.52 -16.50 -2.02
N ARG A 70 -7.85 -15.36 -2.63
CA ARG A 70 -7.36 -14.98 -3.96
C ARG A 70 -6.87 -13.53 -3.98
N ILE A 71 -5.70 -13.31 -4.56
CA ILE A 71 -5.13 -11.99 -4.77
C ILE A 71 -4.76 -11.77 -6.23
N GLY A 72 -4.96 -10.56 -6.72
CA GLY A 72 -4.29 -10.04 -7.91
C GLY A 72 -2.99 -9.39 -7.49
N ALA A 73 -1.89 -9.75 -8.13
CA ALA A 73 -0.57 -9.20 -7.83
C ALA A 73 0.16 -8.86 -9.13
N GLY A 74 0.86 -7.74 -9.17
CA GLY A 74 1.55 -7.32 -10.38
C GLY A 74 2.44 -6.11 -10.19
N GLY A 75 3.05 -5.70 -11.30
CA GLY A 75 3.86 -4.49 -11.37
C GLY A 75 4.16 -4.12 -12.81
N ASP A 76 4.61 -2.90 -13.00
CA ASP A 76 5.06 -2.39 -14.29
C ASP A 76 6.33 -1.54 -14.15
N THR A 77 7.03 -1.40 -15.24
CA THR A 77 8.19 -0.53 -15.38
C THR A 77 8.02 0.34 -16.60
N THR A 78 8.19 1.64 -16.44
CA THR A 78 8.13 2.63 -17.50
C THR A 78 9.50 3.29 -17.66
N GLY A 79 10.04 3.27 -18.86
CA GLY A 79 11.25 3.99 -19.26
C GLY A 79 10.94 5.42 -19.71
N GLN A 80 11.95 6.29 -19.65
CA GLN A 80 11.87 7.65 -20.21
C GLN A 80 11.91 7.65 -21.74
N LYS A 81 12.46 6.60 -22.31
CA LYS A 81 12.61 6.35 -23.75
C LYS A 81 12.66 4.85 -24.01
N VAL A 82 12.63 4.45 -25.26
CA VAL A 82 12.91 3.06 -25.66
C VAL A 82 14.33 2.70 -25.22
N VAL A 83 14.49 1.54 -24.61
CA VAL A 83 15.75 0.98 -24.12
C VAL A 83 15.91 -0.45 -24.64
N ASP A 84 17.16 -0.90 -24.78
CA ASP A 84 17.47 -2.25 -25.27
C ASP A 84 16.86 -3.35 -24.42
N ASN A 85 16.73 -3.10 -23.11
CA ASN A 85 16.08 -4.02 -22.19
C ASN A 85 15.33 -3.28 -21.09
N ILE A 86 14.06 -3.67 -20.88
CA ILE A 86 13.22 -3.20 -19.76
C ILE A 86 12.55 -4.39 -19.10
N SER A 87 12.56 -4.44 -17.77
CA SER A 87 11.98 -5.58 -17.05
C SER A 87 11.38 -5.21 -15.70
N VAL A 88 10.50 -6.06 -15.22
CA VAL A 88 9.97 -6.05 -13.85
C VAL A 88 10.04 -7.45 -13.26
N LEU A 89 10.63 -7.56 -12.08
CA LEU A 89 10.59 -8.75 -11.22
C LEU A 89 9.54 -8.53 -10.14
N VAL A 90 8.50 -9.34 -10.13
CA VAL A 90 7.42 -9.29 -9.13
C VAL A 90 7.64 -10.39 -8.10
N ARG A 91 7.65 -10.02 -6.84
CA ARG A 91 7.74 -10.90 -5.67
C ARG A 91 6.49 -10.71 -4.82
N VAL A 92 5.77 -11.79 -4.54
CA VAL A 92 4.71 -11.80 -3.53
C VAL A 92 5.33 -12.30 -2.24
N GLU A 93 5.16 -11.56 -1.18
CA GLU A 93 5.65 -11.90 0.15
C GLU A 93 4.48 -12.08 1.12
N ARG A 94 4.64 -12.99 2.07
CA ARG A 94 3.69 -13.29 3.14
C ARG A 94 4.33 -12.96 4.48
N LEU A 95 3.58 -12.33 5.37
CA LEU A 95 4.04 -12.05 6.72
C LEU A 95 3.95 -13.32 7.58
N VAL A 96 5.09 -13.76 8.11
CA VAL A 96 5.22 -14.92 8.99
C VAL A 96 6.12 -14.55 10.17
N ASN A 97 5.59 -14.68 11.39
CA ASN A 97 6.32 -14.35 12.63
C ASN A 97 6.98 -12.95 12.60
N GLY A 98 6.25 -11.95 12.10
CA GLY A 98 6.71 -10.57 12.03
C GLY A 98 7.75 -10.28 10.94
N LYS A 99 7.95 -11.20 9.98
CA LYS A 99 8.90 -11.05 8.87
C LYS A 99 8.22 -11.33 7.54
N TRP A 100 8.56 -10.55 6.53
CA TRP A 100 8.16 -10.79 5.15
C TRP A 100 8.98 -11.94 4.56
N VAL A 101 8.29 -13.00 4.14
CA VAL A 101 8.89 -14.19 3.53
C VAL A 101 8.34 -14.34 2.11
N ARG A 102 9.25 -14.56 1.16
CA ARG A 102 8.86 -14.77 -0.24
C ARG A 102 7.92 -15.97 -0.36
N TYR A 103 6.73 -15.72 -0.91
CA TYR A 103 5.73 -16.73 -1.23
C TYR A 103 5.90 -17.25 -2.65
N THR A 104 5.99 -16.35 -3.63
CA THR A 104 6.24 -16.67 -5.04
C THR A 104 6.86 -15.47 -5.77
N SER A 105 7.41 -15.71 -6.96
CA SER A 105 7.93 -14.64 -7.82
C SER A 105 7.88 -15.01 -9.29
N TRP A 106 7.86 -13.98 -10.15
CA TRP A 106 7.98 -14.10 -11.61
C TRP A 106 8.51 -12.78 -12.17
N SER A 107 8.89 -12.80 -13.44
CA SER A 107 9.35 -11.61 -14.14
C SER A 107 8.71 -11.49 -15.51
N ALA A 108 8.75 -10.27 -16.05
CA ALA A 108 8.52 -9.99 -17.43
C ALA A 108 9.61 -9.04 -17.94
N ALA A 109 10.04 -9.23 -19.18
CA ALA A 109 11.01 -8.38 -19.85
C ALA A 109 10.60 -8.12 -21.29
N LYS A 110 11.06 -7.01 -21.85
CA LYS A 110 10.94 -6.68 -23.27
C LYS A 110 12.26 -6.06 -23.77
N GLU A 111 12.55 -6.30 -25.01
CA GLU A 111 13.64 -5.65 -25.75
C GLU A 111 13.06 -4.50 -26.58
N ASP A 112 13.88 -3.50 -26.86
CA ASP A 112 13.53 -2.33 -27.68
C ASP A 112 12.17 -1.70 -27.28
N ALA A 113 11.95 -1.52 -25.99
CA ALA A 113 10.69 -1.06 -25.45
C ALA A 113 10.88 0.02 -24.35
N TYR A 114 9.84 0.79 -24.11
CA TYR A 114 9.79 1.76 -23.02
C TYR A 114 8.81 1.37 -21.90
N PHE A 115 8.09 0.25 -22.06
CA PHE A 115 7.10 -0.19 -21.07
C PHE A 115 6.96 -1.72 -21.02
N VAL A 116 6.93 -2.24 -19.80
CA VAL A 116 6.61 -3.64 -19.52
C VAL A 116 5.69 -3.73 -18.31
N LYS A 117 4.72 -4.64 -18.36
CA LYS A 117 3.77 -4.92 -17.27
C LYS A 117 3.53 -6.42 -17.17
N THR A 118 3.33 -6.89 -15.94
CA THR A 118 2.90 -8.26 -15.68
C THR A 118 2.02 -8.32 -14.44
N SER A 119 1.02 -9.20 -14.47
CA SER A 119 0.16 -9.48 -13.32
C SER A 119 -0.32 -10.92 -13.33
N LYS A 120 -0.63 -11.45 -12.15
CA LYS A 120 -1.22 -12.79 -11.97
C LYS A 120 -2.30 -12.75 -10.90
N ILE A 121 -3.30 -13.61 -11.06
CA ILE A 121 -4.23 -13.97 -9.99
C ILE A 121 -3.69 -15.23 -9.33
N LEU A 122 -3.53 -15.19 -8.02
CA LEU A 122 -2.94 -16.27 -7.22
C LEU A 122 -3.95 -16.75 -6.18
N SER A 123 -4.04 -18.06 -5.99
CA SER A 123 -4.69 -18.64 -4.82
C SER A 123 -3.69 -18.68 -3.67
N VAL A 124 -4.07 -18.16 -2.53
CA VAL A 124 -3.19 -18.02 -1.36
C VAL A 124 -3.93 -18.46 -0.08
N PRO A 125 -3.23 -19.02 0.92
CA PRO A 125 -3.79 -19.27 2.24
C PRO A 125 -4.36 -18.00 2.86
N THR A 126 -5.51 -18.11 3.52
CA THR A 126 -6.13 -17.03 4.31
C THR A 126 -5.51 -16.91 5.70
N GLY A 127 -5.78 -15.82 6.40
CA GLY A 127 -5.27 -15.58 7.75
C GLY A 127 -3.86 -14.97 7.78
N TYR A 128 -3.39 -14.42 6.67
CA TYR A 128 -2.07 -13.81 6.57
C TYR A 128 -2.15 -12.45 5.86
N TYR A 129 -1.17 -11.60 6.14
CA TYR A 129 -0.90 -10.42 5.32
C TYR A 129 0.00 -10.79 4.14
N TYR A 130 -0.28 -10.19 2.97
CA TYR A 130 0.50 -10.34 1.75
C TYR A 130 0.85 -8.96 1.22
N ARG A 131 2.07 -8.82 0.68
CA ARG A 131 2.49 -7.63 -0.08
C ARG A 131 3.13 -8.02 -1.40
N VAL A 132 3.21 -7.08 -2.31
CA VAL A 132 3.97 -7.20 -3.56
C VAL A 132 5.21 -6.32 -3.47
N TRP A 133 6.35 -6.88 -3.75
CA TRP A 133 7.62 -6.17 -3.93
C TRP A 133 8.07 -6.33 -5.36
N CYS A 134 8.32 -5.22 -6.06
CA CYS A 134 8.83 -5.23 -7.43
C CYS A 134 10.23 -4.64 -7.50
N THR A 135 11.08 -5.23 -8.34
CA THR A 135 12.33 -4.64 -8.79
C THR A 135 12.17 -4.27 -10.27
N HIS A 136 12.46 -3.02 -10.60
CA HIS A 136 12.27 -2.42 -11.92
C HIS A 136 13.61 -2.15 -12.55
N TYR A 137 13.78 -2.50 -13.83
CA TYR A 137 15.00 -2.25 -14.60
C TYR A 137 14.64 -1.59 -15.93
N ALA A 138 15.39 -0.55 -16.31
CA ALA A 138 15.35 0.07 -17.63
C ALA A 138 16.77 0.48 -18.03
N GLY A 139 17.35 -0.17 -19.04
CA GLY A 139 18.76 0.00 -19.39
C GLY A 139 19.66 -0.31 -18.21
N SER A 140 20.46 0.69 -17.78
CA SER A 140 21.33 0.56 -16.61
C SER A 140 20.70 1.02 -15.30
N ASP A 141 19.47 1.54 -15.33
CA ASP A 141 18.80 2.06 -14.14
C ASP A 141 17.95 0.97 -13.47
N SER A 142 17.87 1.04 -12.14
CA SER A 142 16.98 0.18 -11.36
C SER A 142 16.38 0.91 -10.17
N THR A 143 15.20 0.46 -9.75
CA THR A 143 14.53 0.91 -8.51
C THR A 143 13.66 -0.22 -7.95
N GLU A 144 13.16 -0.03 -6.74
CA GLU A 144 12.25 -0.97 -6.09
C GLU A 144 10.99 -0.26 -5.63
N SER A 145 9.88 -0.97 -5.64
CA SER A 145 8.61 -0.55 -5.05
C SER A 145 7.99 -1.69 -4.28
N TYR A 146 7.21 -1.39 -3.26
CA TYR A 146 6.46 -2.40 -2.50
C TYR A 146 5.16 -1.83 -1.98
N THR A 147 4.12 -2.65 -2.00
CA THR A 147 2.80 -2.28 -1.50
C THR A 147 2.74 -2.39 0.01
N ASP A 148 1.70 -1.84 0.59
CA ASP A 148 1.29 -2.20 1.94
C ASP A 148 0.86 -3.67 2.01
N GLY A 149 0.78 -4.21 3.22
CA GLY A 149 0.33 -5.57 3.48
C GLY A 149 -1.19 -5.63 3.56
N LEU A 150 -1.82 -6.44 2.69
CA LEU A 150 -3.25 -6.73 2.71
C LEU A 150 -3.53 -8.02 3.48
N TYR A 151 -4.48 -7.98 4.42
CA TYR A 151 -4.97 -9.19 5.10
C TYR A 151 -5.93 -9.98 4.20
N ILE A 152 -5.70 -11.27 4.05
CA ILE A 152 -6.47 -12.17 3.17
C ILE A 152 -7.16 -13.27 3.99
#